data_8dbf1de913ccaf8ebd55d18eb1768dc9
#
_entry.id   8dbf1de913ccaf8ebd55d18eb1768dc9
#
_cell.length_a   1.000
_cell.length_b   1.000
_cell.length_c   1.000
_cell.angle_alpha   90.00
_cell.angle_beta   90.00
_cell.angle_gamma   90.00
#
_symmetry.space_group_name_H-M   'P 1'
#
loop_
_entity.id
_entity.type
_entity.pdbx_description
1 polymer ?
#
loop_
_entity_poly.entity_id
_entity_poly.type
_entity_poly.pdbx_seq_one_letter_code
_entity_poly.pdbx_strand_id
1 'polypeptide(L)'
;MRIRRRLPIVLAVLLVAAAVALAVILRKHAPPEPARLLPAADGFVYVNLGWMRRANIAGELPAVPHDPDYEQFIQATGFQFERDLDEAALAIHYPANSPDAGLNSARQPRFSEVFVGKIDGERLRAYLRQLASSVDNFETREIYNIPLEGRTVRVAILGVDTVAASNLDDPLVIRGIIGRSRKLASPFGGPALLRQYYKEVPFASLGWAVFKVQPSPAAEPIGWSFLFSKPATVVASVRYLGAVHFKAQAITGGGDEASQLSDRIGNFLNVFSSAESTVSAPGPDPDIKALFDSLKIQPEKNRAVLTATVPPGLIRKVLAEAPLSVTPETAAPPVTPVPSQSGGKADKNKKKTQN
;
A
#
# COMPACT_ATOMS: atom_id res chain seq x y z
N MET A 1 -47.74 40.82 16.38
CA MET A 1 -48.04 39.36 16.50
C MET A 1 -47.49 38.44 15.40
N ARG A 2 -46.76 38.93 14.42
CA ARG A 2 -46.21 38.11 13.27
C ARG A 2 -44.88 37.39 13.59
N ILE A 3 -44.15 37.77 14.63
CA ILE A 3 -42.82 37.20 14.97
C ILE A 3 -42.95 35.81 15.60
N ARG A 4 -43.98 35.54 16.40
CA ARG A 4 -44.17 34.24 17.07
C ARG A 4 -44.40 33.03 16.12
N ARG A 5 -44.94 33.25 14.91
CA ARG A 5 -45.18 32.18 13.92
C ARG A 5 -43.94 31.84 13.10
N ARG A 6 -42.93 32.73 13.02
CA ARG A 6 -41.69 32.50 12.25
C ARG A 6 -40.61 31.81 13.09
N LEU A 7 -40.69 31.88 14.40
CA LEU A 7 -39.71 31.29 15.33
C LEU A 7 -39.54 29.77 15.12
N PRO A 8 -40.61 28.93 15.03
CA PRO A 8 -40.44 27.49 14.80
C PRO A 8 -39.86 27.16 13.42
N ILE A 9 -40.16 27.96 12.39
CA ILE A 9 -39.60 27.78 11.04
C ILE A 9 -38.09 28.10 11.05
N VAL A 10 -37.71 29.21 11.69
CA VAL A 10 -36.26 29.55 11.80
C VAL A 10 -35.52 28.51 12.61
N LEU A 11 -36.10 28.01 13.71
CA LEU A 11 -35.49 26.96 14.51
C LEU A 11 -35.34 25.65 13.71
N ALA A 12 -36.36 25.28 12.94
CA ALA A 12 -36.29 24.09 12.09
C ALA A 12 -35.19 24.21 10.99
N VAL A 13 -35.07 25.37 10.35
CA VAL A 13 -34.03 25.65 9.38
C VAL A 13 -32.63 25.59 10.01
N LEU A 14 -32.46 26.16 11.21
CA LEU A 14 -31.18 26.08 11.92
C LEU A 14 -30.84 24.65 12.34
N LEU A 15 -31.80 23.84 12.79
CA LEU A 15 -31.59 22.43 13.11
C LEU A 15 -31.20 21.62 11.87
N VAL A 16 -31.86 21.84 10.73
CA VAL A 16 -31.48 21.18 9.47
C VAL A 16 -30.10 21.63 9.02
N ALA A 17 -29.79 22.92 9.07
CA ALA A 17 -28.46 23.42 8.73
C ALA A 17 -27.37 22.86 9.67
N ALA A 18 -27.62 22.77 10.96
CA ALA A 18 -26.71 22.17 11.93
C ALA A 18 -26.53 20.65 11.67
N ALA A 19 -27.61 19.93 11.37
CA ALA A 19 -27.54 18.51 11.03
C ALA A 19 -26.75 18.27 9.74
N VAL A 20 -26.97 19.10 8.70
CA VAL A 20 -26.19 19.05 7.46
C VAL A 20 -24.73 19.38 7.71
N ALA A 21 -24.43 20.44 8.46
CA ALA A 21 -23.06 20.81 8.82
C ALA A 21 -22.38 19.68 9.61
N LEU A 22 -23.06 19.09 10.58
CA LEU A 22 -22.56 17.95 11.35
C LEU A 22 -22.32 16.74 10.45
N ALA A 23 -23.24 16.40 9.55
CA ALA A 23 -23.08 15.31 8.59
C ALA A 23 -21.89 15.54 7.66
N VAL A 24 -21.69 16.78 7.18
CA VAL A 24 -20.53 17.15 6.35
C VAL A 24 -19.22 17.02 7.15
N ILE A 25 -19.18 17.49 8.40
CA ILE A 25 -18.01 17.39 9.27
C ILE A 25 -17.69 15.91 9.54
N LEU A 26 -18.68 15.11 9.91
CA LEU A 26 -18.50 13.69 10.17
C LEU A 26 -18.01 12.94 8.91
N ARG A 27 -18.56 13.28 7.74
CA ARG A 27 -18.17 12.69 6.46
C ARG A 27 -16.73 13.07 6.05
N LYS A 28 -16.30 14.30 6.36
CA LYS A 28 -14.93 14.76 6.11
C LYS A 28 -13.90 14.06 7.00
N HIS A 29 -14.30 13.55 8.17
CA HIS A 29 -13.44 12.84 9.11
C HIS A 29 -13.57 11.31 9.01
N ALA A 30 -14.39 10.81 8.09
CA ALA A 30 -14.50 9.37 7.82
C ALA A 30 -13.48 8.92 6.76
N PRO A 31 -12.89 7.72 6.88
CA PRO A 31 -12.06 7.16 5.83
C PRO A 31 -12.83 7.07 4.51
N PRO A 32 -12.15 7.14 3.34
CA PRO A 32 -12.77 6.91 2.03
C PRO A 32 -13.51 5.58 1.97
N GLU A 33 -14.53 5.52 1.13
CA GLU A 33 -15.38 4.32 1.04
C GLU A 33 -14.58 3.05 0.73
N PRO A 34 -13.65 3.02 -0.25
CA PRO A 34 -12.86 1.83 -0.54
C PRO A 34 -12.12 1.31 0.70
N ALA A 35 -11.53 2.19 1.50
CA ALA A 35 -10.82 1.81 2.72
C ALA A 35 -11.76 1.26 3.82
N ARG A 36 -13.01 1.72 3.89
CA ARG A 36 -14.01 1.22 4.84
C ARG A 36 -14.54 -0.17 4.49
N LEU A 37 -14.44 -0.57 3.22
CA LEU A 37 -14.83 -1.89 2.76
C LEU A 37 -13.82 -2.98 3.15
N LEU A 38 -12.58 -2.61 3.42
CA LEU A 38 -11.50 -3.54 3.74
C LEU A 38 -11.74 -4.30 5.06
N PRO A 39 -11.22 -5.53 5.20
CA PRO A 39 -11.28 -6.29 6.45
C PRO A 39 -10.37 -5.68 7.52
N ALA A 40 -10.44 -6.22 8.74
CA ALA A 40 -9.45 -5.90 9.78
C ALA A 40 -8.05 -6.36 9.32
N ALA A 41 -7.04 -5.52 9.53
CA ALA A 41 -5.66 -5.76 9.10
C ALA A 41 -4.66 -5.04 10.01
N ASP A 42 -3.36 -5.30 9.80
CA ASP A 42 -2.28 -4.68 10.53
C ASP A 42 -1.83 -3.36 9.90
N GLY A 43 -2.09 -3.19 8.61
CA GLY A 43 -1.82 -1.96 7.88
C GLY A 43 -2.87 -1.64 6.84
N PHE A 44 -3.01 -0.35 6.54
CA PHE A 44 -3.87 0.18 5.48
C PHE A 44 -3.13 1.24 4.70
N VAL A 45 -3.28 1.20 3.39
CA VAL A 45 -2.79 2.22 2.47
C VAL A 45 -3.94 2.68 1.59
N TYR A 46 -4.00 3.95 1.29
CA TYR A 46 -4.97 4.54 0.38
C TYR A 46 -4.32 5.58 -0.50
N VAL A 47 -4.70 5.61 -1.78
CA VAL A 47 -4.25 6.59 -2.75
C VAL A 47 -5.42 7.06 -3.60
N ASN A 48 -5.52 8.38 -3.83
CA ASN A 48 -6.47 9.00 -4.75
C ASN A 48 -5.75 9.48 -6.01
N LEU A 49 -5.65 8.60 -6.99
CA LEU A 49 -4.97 8.85 -8.26
C LEU A 49 -5.77 9.81 -9.16
N GLY A 50 -7.10 9.72 -9.11
CA GLY A 50 -7.99 10.61 -9.87
C GLY A 50 -7.80 12.07 -9.48
N TRP A 51 -7.56 12.37 -8.19
CA TRP A 51 -7.24 13.72 -7.74
C TRP A 51 -5.82 14.12 -8.13
N MET A 52 -4.85 13.20 -8.04
CA MET A 52 -3.46 13.46 -8.46
C MET A 52 -3.39 13.83 -9.95
N ARG A 53 -4.14 13.14 -10.80
CA ARG A 53 -4.25 13.47 -12.24
C ARG A 53 -4.88 14.83 -12.47
N ARG A 54 -6.02 15.13 -11.82
CA ARG A 54 -6.69 16.44 -11.94
C ARG A 54 -5.81 17.61 -11.49
N ALA A 55 -5.02 17.42 -10.46
CA ALA A 55 -4.10 18.42 -9.96
C ALA A 55 -2.81 18.54 -10.80
N ASN A 56 -2.62 17.67 -11.79
CA ASN A 56 -1.43 17.61 -12.67
C ASN A 56 -0.11 17.63 -11.88
N ILE A 57 -0.07 16.91 -10.76
CA ILE A 57 1.08 16.93 -9.83
C ILE A 57 2.36 16.38 -10.49
N ALA A 58 2.18 15.36 -11.31
CA ALA A 58 3.29 14.69 -12.00
C ALA A 58 3.63 15.33 -13.37
N GLY A 59 2.80 16.25 -13.89
CA GLY A 59 2.91 16.72 -15.26
C GLY A 59 2.53 15.64 -16.28
N GLU A 60 3.05 15.76 -17.50
CA GLU A 60 2.93 14.67 -18.48
C GLU A 60 3.85 13.52 -18.04
N LEU A 61 3.27 12.41 -17.66
CA LEU A 61 4.03 11.20 -17.37
C LEU A 61 4.61 10.66 -18.67
N PRO A 62 5.89 10.22 -18.68
CA PRO A 62 6.42 9.49 -19.81
C PRO A 62 5.57 8.23 -20.06
N ALA A 63 5.46 7.80 -21.32
CA ALA A 63 4.81 6.54 -21.65
C ALA A 63 5.52 5.39 -20.90
N VAL A 64 4.77 4.71 -20.05
CA VAL A 64 5.28 3.57 -19.30
C VAL A 64 5.34 2.39 -20.25
N PRO A 65 6.52 1.74 -20.47
CA PRO A 65 6.56 0.50 -21.20
C PRO A 65 5.81 -0.57 -20.40
N HIS A 66 4.81 -1.17 -21.02
CA HIS A 66 4.03 -2.23 -20.40
C HIS A 66 4.68 -3.58 -20.67
N ASP A 67 4.67 -4.47 -19.69
CA ASP A 67 5.01 -5.86 -19.91
C ASP A 67 3.92 -6.58 -20.74
N PRO A 68 4.22 -7.73 -21.39
CA PRO A 68 3.27 -8.42 -22.24
C PRO A 68 1.97 -8.83 -21.53
N ASP A 69 2.02 -9.19 -20.25
CA ASP A 69 0.86 -9.64 -19.50
C ASP A 69 -0.06 -8.45 -19.20
N TYR A 70 0.51 -7.30 -18.88
CA TYR A 70 -0.27 -6.08 -18.70
C TYR A 70 -0.88 -5.57 -20.00
N GLU A 71 -0.15 -5.66 -21.13
CA GLU A 71 -0.71 -5.34 -22.46
C GLU A 71 -1.90 -6.26 -22.80
N GLN A 72 -1.78 -7.56 -22.53
CA GLN A 72 -2.90 -8.50 -22.70
C GLN A 72 -4.10 -8.13 -21.84
N PHE A 73 -3.87 -7.74 -20.59
CA PHE A 73 -4.91 -7.26 -19.70
C PHE A 73 -5.61 -6.01 -20.27
N ILE A 74 -4.84 -5.00 -20.75
CA ILE A 74 -5.38 -3.79 -21.38
C ILE A 74 -6.22 -4.14 -22.60
N GLN A 75 -5.74 -5.00 -23.49
CA GLN A 75 -6.48 -5.41 -24.67
C GLN A 75 -7.78 -6.12 -24.34
N ALA A 76 -7.75 -7.00 -23.35
CA ALA A 76 -8.92 -7.75 -22.90
C ALA A 76 -9.96 -6.88 -22.21
N THR A 77 -9.55 -6.01 -21.31
CA THR A 77 -10.44 -5.23 -20.44
C THR A 77 -10.69 -3.79 -20.90
N GLY A 78 -9.76 -3.22 -21.68
CA GLY A 78 -9.73 -1.79 -22.02
C GLY A 78 -9.30 -0.89 -20.87
N PHE A 79 -8.92 -1.43 -19.72
CA PHE A 79 -8.56 -0.71 -18.51
C PHE A 79 -7.05 -0.51 -18.41
N GLN A 80 -6.63 0.73 -18.13
CA GLN A 80 -5.25 1.10 -17.86
C GLN A 80 -5.18 1.72 -16.47
N PHE A 81 -4.33 1.18 -15.58
CA PHE A 81 -4.22 1.68 -14.21
C PHE A 81 -3.87 3.16 -14.16
N GLU A 82 -2.95 3.62 -14.99
CA GLU A 82 -2.47 5.00 -15.02
C GLU A 82 -3.56 6.00 -15.44
N ARG A 83 -4.46 5.56 -16.31
CA ARG A 83 -5.53 6.40 -16.87
C ARG A 83 -6.85 6.27 -16.13
N ASP A 84 -7.23 5.04 -15.78
CA ASP A 84 -8.60 4.70 -15.42
C ASP A 84 -8.81 4.41 -13.95
N LEU A 85 -7.73 4.11 -13.18
CA LEU A 85 -7.80 3.90 -11.73
C LEU A 85 -7.92 5.23 -11.00
N ASP A 86 -9.04 5.47 -10.31
CA ASP A 86 -9.27 6.71 -9.55
C ASP A 86 -8.84 6.60 -8.08
N GLU A 87 -9.19 5.50 -7.42
CA GLU A 87 -8.84 5.26 -6.02
C GLU A 87 -8.39 3.81 -5.80
N ALA A 88 -7.42 3.64 -4.93
CA ALA A 88 -6.99 2.32 -4.45
C ALA A 88 -6.89 2.31 -2.94
N ALA A 89 -7.43 1.28 -2.32
CA ALA A 89 -7.29 1.00 -0.89
C ALA A 89 -6.77 -0.42 -0.69
N LEU A 90 -5.74 -0.57 0.14
CA LEU A 90 -5.03 -1.80 0.43
C LEU A 90 -5.06 -2.08 1.93
N ALA A 91 -5.40 -3.29 2.33
CA ALA A 91 -5.21 -3.83 3.67
C ALA A 91 -4.07 -4.84 3.65
N ILE A 92 -3.10 -4.67 4.54
CA ILE A 92 -1.91 -5.51 4.66
C ILE A 92 -2.06 -6.34 5.94
N HIS A 93 -1.97 -7.66 5.79
CA HIS A 93 -1.99 -8.60 6.89
C HIS A 93 -0.59 -9.19 7.07
N TYR A 94 -0.01 -8.98 8.22
CA TYR A 94 1.28 -9.60 8.53
C TYR A 94 1.10 -11.11 8.72
N PRO A 95 2.08 -11.90 8.29
CA PRO A 95 2.03 -13.34 8.50
C PRO A 95 1.93 -13.64 10.00
N ALA A 96 0.97 -14.46 10.37
CA ALA A 96 0.93 -14.96 11.75
C ALA A 96 2.19 -15.78 12.01
N ASN A 97 2.77 -15.61 13.21
CA ASN A 97 3.86 -16.45 13.69
C ASN A 97 3.32 -17.87 13.98
N SER A 98 3.02 -18.63 12.94
CA SER A 98 2.62 -20.02 13.07
C SER A 98 3.88 -20.89 12.98
N PRO A 99 4.16 -21.73 14.00
CA PRO A 99 5.29 -22.66 13.98
C PRO A 99 5.27 -23.63 12.80
N ASP A 100 4.08 -23.91 12.27
CA ASP A 100 3.85 -24.90 11.21
C ASP A 100 3.82 -24.30 9.78
N ALA A 101 3.98 -22.99 9.64
CA ALA A 101 4.04 -22.37 8.31
C ALA A 101 5.42 -22.68 7.69
N GLY A 102 5.44 -23.47 6.63
CA GLY A 102 6.67 -23.78 5.87
C GLY A 102 7.44 -22.50 5.53
N LEU A 103 8.76 -22.55 5.64
CA LEU A 103 9.68 -21.41 5.68
C LEU A 103 9.51 -20.35 4.57
N ASN A 104 8.91 -20.70 3.42
CA ASN A 104 8.76 -19.80 2.26
C ASN A 104 7.35 -19.21 2.10
N SER A 105 6.29 -19.94 2.48
CA SER A 105 4.91 -19.46 2.26
C SER A 105 4.40 -18.56 3.40
N ALA A 106 4.97 -18.66 4.61
CA ALA A 106 4.55 -17.92 5.79
C ALA A 106 5.03 -16.46 5.80
N ARG A 107 6.09 -16.14 5.05
CA ARG A 107 6.75 -14.82 5.10
C ARG A 107 6.19 -13.78 4.14
N GLN A 108 5.39 -14.18 3.16
CA GLN A 108 4.83 -13.22 2.21
C GLN A 108 3.60 -12.54 2.79
N PRO A 109 3.52 -11.21 2.75
CA PRO A 109 2.36 -10.47 3.22
C PRO A 109 1.10 -10.86 2.42
N ARG A 110 -0.04 -10.81 3.08
CA ARG A 110 -1.34 -11.06 2.48
C ARG A 110 -2.09 -9.75 2.36
N PHE A 111 -2.88 -9.63 1.31
CA PHE A 111 -3.55 -8.38 0.98
C PHE A 111 -5.04 -8.59 0.80
N SER A 112 -5.77 -7.52 1.05
CA SER A 112 -7.12 -7.30 0.55
C SER A 112 -7.18 -5.90 -0.04
N GLU A 113 -7.76 -5.76 -1.22
CA GLU A 113 -7.70 -4.54 -2.01
C GLU A 113 -9.09 -4.15 -2.49
N VAL A 114 -9.33 -2.86 -2.62
CA VAL A 114 -10.50 -2.29 -3.25
C VAL A 114 -10.05 -1.19 -4.20
N PHE A 115 -10.41 -1.33 -5.46
CA PHE A 115 -10.12 -0.40 -6.54
C PHE A 115 -11.38 0.27 -7.00
N VAL A 116 -11.30 1.57 -7.28
CA VAL A 116 -12.35 2.37 -7.89
C VAL A 116 -11.82 3.03 -9.15
N GLY A 117 -12.55 2.92 -10.26
CA GLY A 117 -12.10 3.49 -11.51
C GLY A 117 -13.10 3.32 -12.65
N LYS A 118 -12.69 3.68 -13.87
CA LYS A 118 -13.51 3.57 -15.07
C LYS A 118 -13.45 2.15 -15.63
N ILE A 119 -14.24 1.25 -15.07
CA ILE A 119 -14.17 -0.19 -15.33
C ILE A 119 -15.31 -0.61 -16.28
N ASP A 120 -14.96 -1.25 -17.40
CA ASP A 120 -15.94 -2.00 -18.19
C ASP A 120 -16.20 -3.35 -17.51
N GLY A 121 -17.29 -3.42 -16.76
CA GLY A 121 -17.64 -4.60 -15.97
C GLY A 121 -17.89 -5.86 -16.81
N GLU A 122 -18.35 -5.75 -18.05
CA GLU A 122 -18.60 -6.91 -18.93
C GLU A 122 -17.29 -7.48 -19.47
N ARG A 123 -16.40 -6.62 -19.97
CA ARG A 123 -15.07 -7.03 -20.44
C ARG A 123 -14.22 -7.61 -19.30
N LEU A 124 -14.23 -6.95 -18.14
CA LEU A 124 -13.52 -7.44 -16.96
C LEU A 124 -14.08 -8.81 -16.52
N ARG A 125 -15.40 -8.99 -16.52
CA ARG A 125 -16.05 -10.25 -16.16
C ARG A 125 -15.64 -11.39 -17.09
N ALA A 126 -15.61 -11.11 -18.39
CA ALA A 126 -15.17 -12.08 -19.40
C ALA A 126 -13.71 -12.48 -19.19
N TYR A 127 -12.83 -11.53 -18.93
CA TYR A 127 -11.41 -11.76 -18.67
C TYR A 127 -11.19 -12.58 -17.38
N LEU A 128 -11.87 -12.20 -16.28
CA LEU A 128 -11.74 -12.93 -15.01
C LEU A 128 -12.23 -14.37 -15.10
N ARG A 129 -13.28 -14.66 -15.90
CA ARG A 129 -13.75 -16.03 -16.14
C ARG A 129 -12.71 -16.89 -16.87
N GLN A 130 -11.89 -16.30 -17.72
CA GLN A 130 -10.83 -17.05 -18.42
C GLN A 130 -9.69 -17.44 -17.48
N LEU A 131 -9.40 -16.58 -16.48
CA LEU A 131 -8.33 -16.81 -15.51
C LEU A 131 -8.75 -17.68 -14.32
N ALA A 132 -10.05 -17.69 -13.99
CA ALA A 132 -10.54 -18.34 -12.80
C ALA A 132 -10.56 -19.87 -12.96
N SER A 133 -10.05 -20.59 -11.95
CA SER A 133 -10.20 -22.05 -11.82
C SER A 133 -11.61 -22.44 -11.38
N SER A 134 -12.31 -21.54 -10.68
CA SER A 134 -13.70 -21.69 -10.28
C SER A 134 -14.36 -20.34 -10.03
N VAL A 135 -15.69 -20.30 -10.14
CA VAL A 135 -16.50 -19.11 -9.86
C VAL A 135 -17.57 -19.49 -8.84
N ASP A 136 -17.50 -18.82 -7.68
CA ASP A 136 -18.50 -18.96 -6.62
C ASP A 136 -19.52 -17.81 -6.71
N ASN A 137 -20.72 -18.03 -6.15
CA ASN A 137 -21.73 -17.00 -6.03
C ASN A 137 -21.98 -16.67 -4.56
N PHE A 138 -21.96 -15.37 -4.24
CA PHE A 138 -22.30 -14.88 -2.90
C PHE A 138 -23.12 -13.58 -3.01
N GLU A 139 -24.33 -13.57 -2.41
CA GLU A 139 -25.23 -12.40 -2.42
C GLU A 139 -25.39 -11.73 -3.80
N THR A 140 -25.65 -12.53 -4.85
CA THR A 140 -25.79 -12.09 -6.24
C THR A 140 -24.52 -11.54 -6.91
N ARG A 141 -23.35 -11.72 -6.32
CA ARG A 141 -22.04 -11.37 -6.87
C ARG A 141 -21.24 -12.63 -7.15
N GLU A 142 -20.55 -12.63 -8.29
CA GLU A 142 -19.57 -13.66 -8.66
C GLU A 142 -18.25 -13.38 -7.93
N ILE A 143 -17.64 -14.45 -7.41
CA ILE A 143 -16.30 -14.46 -6.84
C ILE A 143 -15.45 -15.34 -7.74
N TYR A 144 -14.46 -14.77 -8.38
CA TYR A 144 -13.54 -15.46 -9.28
C TYR A 144 -12.33 -15.94 -8.49
N ASN A 145 -12.12 -17.26 -8.43
CA ASN A 145 -10.98 -17.86 -7.76
C ASN A 145 -9.85 -18.08 -8.76
N ILE A 146 -8.82 -17.24 -8.72
CA ILE A 146 -7.72 -17.21 -9.67
C ILE A 146 -6.48 -17.78 -8.99
N PRO A 147 -5.90 -18.89 -9.50
CA PRO A 147 -4.63 -19.40 -9.01
C PRO A 147 -3.49 -18.47 -9.43
N LEU A 148 -2.70 -18.01 -8.48
CA LEU A 148 -1.54 -17.15 -8.72
C LEU A 148 -0.42 -17.51 -7.76
N GLU A 149 0.74 -17.90 -8.26
CA GLU A 149 1.96 -18.21 -7.48
C GLU A 149 1.71 -19.17 -6.28
N GLY A 150 0.97 -20.24 -6.52
CA GLY A 150 0.65 -21.23 -5.49
C GLY A 150 -0.40 -20.79 -4.47
N ARG A 151 -1.10 -19.68 -4.71
CA ARG A 151 -2.20 -19.15 -3.90
C ARG A 151 -3.46 -18.93 -4.72
N THR A 152 -4.56 -18.68 -4.04
CA THR A 152 -5.82 -18.29 -4.68
C THR A 152 -6.08 -16.81 -4.41
N VAL A 153 -6.09 -16.00 -5.47
CA VAL A 153 -6.60 -14.63 -5.43
C VAL A 153 -8.10 -14.68 -5.73
N ARG A 154 -8.89 -14.11 -4.84
CA ARG A 154 -10.34 -14.01 -5.01
C ARG A 154 -10.70 -12.61 -5.43
N VAL A 155 -11.35 -12.48 -6.59
CA VAL A 155 -11.76 -11.20 -7.16
C VAL A 155 -13.27 -11.12 -7.23
N ALA A 156 -13.86 -9.97 -6.90
CA ALA A 156 -15.28 -9.71 -7.01
C ALA A 156 -15.56 -8.30 -7.54
N ILE A 157 -16.48 -8.17 -8.50
CA ILE A 157 -16.96 -6.87 -9.02
C ILE A 157 -18.08 -6.41 -8.10
N LEU A 158 -17.85 -5.35 -7.33
CA LEU A 158 -18.77 -4.85 -6.31
C LEU A 158 -19.82 -3.89 -6.88
N GLY A 159 -19.47 -3.13 -7.91
CA GLY A 159 -20.30 -2.09 -8.51
C GLY A 159 -19.94 -1.85 -9.97
N VAL A 160 -20.36 -0.72 -10.51
CA VAL A 160 -20.05 -0.30 -11.89
C VAL A 160 -18.61 0.18 -12.03
N ASP A 161 -18.03 0.65 -10.95
CA ASP A 161 -16.71 1.29 -10.87
C ASP A 161 -15.79 0.67 -9.80
N THR A 162 -16.25 -0.35 -9.09
CA THR A 162 -15.57 -0.86 -7.89
C THR A 162 -15.32 -2.35 -7.99
N VAL A 163 -14.06 -2.75 -7.75
CA VAL A 163 -13.58 -4.13 -7.75
C VAL A 163 -12.84 -4.39 -6.43
N ALA A 164 -13.04 -5.57 -5.85
CA ALA A 164 -12.28 -6.03 -4.70
C ALA A 164 -11.48 -7.29 -5.05
N ALA A 165 -10.30 -7.40 -4.46
CA ALA A 165 -9.46 -8.58 -4.52
C ALA A 165 -8.93 -8.95 -3.14
N SER A 166 -8.64 -10.23 -2.92
CA SER A 166 -7.98 -10.72 -1.70
C SER A 166 -7.23 -12.00 -1.97
N ASN A 167 -6.00 -12.11 -1.47
CA ASN A 167 -5.18 -13.32 -1.50
C ASN A 167 -5.13 -14.05 -0.14
N LEU A 168 -6.02 -13.70 0.81
CA LEU A 168 -6.16 -14.44 2.05
C LEU A 168 -6.79 -15.81 1.77
N ASP A 169 -6.35 -16.82 2.51
CA ASP A 169 -6.87 -18.20 2.34
C ASP A 169 -8.35 -18.31 2.75
N ASP A 170 -8.79 -17.52 3.73
CA ASP A 170 -10.16 -17.50 4.21
C ASP A 170 -11.12 -16.86 3.19
N PRO A 171 -12.04 -17.60 2.58
CA PRO A 171 -13.02 -17.06 1.64
C PRO A 171 -14.03 -16.10 2.29
N LEU A 172 -14.17 -16.09 3.62
CA LEU A 172 -15.05 -15.15 4.33
C LEU A 172 -14.56 -13.71 4.21
N VAL A 173 -13.29 -13.49 3.92
CA VAL A 173 -12.73 -12.15 3.77
C VAL A 173 -13.38 -11.43 2.58
N ILE A 174 -13.34 -12.02 1.38
CA ILE A 174 -13.95 -11.40 0.19
C ILE A 174 -15.48 -11.30 0.32
N ARG A 175 -16.12 -12.29 0.93
CA ARG A 175 -17.56 -12.26 1.23
C ARG A 175 -17.90 -11.12 2.18
N GLY A 176 -17.06 -10.87 3.19
CA GLY A 176 -17.21 -9.74 4.10
C GLY A 176 -17.08 -8.37 3.40
N ILE A 177 -16.21 -8.26 2.40
CA ILE A 177 -16.09 -7.04 1.57
C ILE A 177 -17.38 -6.85 0.75
N ILE A 178 -17.87 -7.88 0.09
CA ILE A 178 -19.15 -7.85 -0.66
C ILE A 178 -20.30 -7.44 0.26
N GLY A 179 -20.44 -8.06 1.43
CA GLY A 179 -21.52 -7.73 2.36
C GLY A 179 -21.46 -6.28 2.86
N ARG A 180 -20.25 -5.70 3.05
CA ARG A 180 -20.08 -4.28 3.42
C ARG A 180 -20.42 -3.34 2.27
N SER A 181 -20.08 -3.67 1.03
CA SER A 181 -20.37 -2.83 -0.13
C SER A 181 -21.87 -2.67 -0.40
N ARG A 182 -22.69 -3.64 0.00
CA ARG A 182 -24.15 -3.59 -0.16
C ARG A 182 -24.87 -2.78 0.92
N LYS A 183 -24.29 -2.69 2.10
CA LYS A 183 -24.79 -1.84 3.18
C LYS A 183 -24.26 -0.44 2.89
N LEU A 184 -25.14 0.55 2.70
CA LEU A 184 -24.75 1.96 2.63
C LEU A 184 -23.70 2.19 3.71
N ALA A 185 -22.44 2.35 3.29
CA ALA A 185 -21.31 2.32 4.20
C ALA A 185 -21.46 3.46 5.20
N SER A 186 -21.84 3.11 6.43
CA SER A 186 -21.92 4.09 7.51
C SER A 186 -20.59 4.85 7.57
N PRO A 187 -20.59 6.18 7.69
CA PRO A 187 -19.36 6.96 7.85
C PRO A 187 -18.57 6.52 9.10
N PHE A 188 -19.23 5.85 10.05
CA PHE A 188 -18.61 5.26 11.23
C PHE A 188 -18.16 3.80 11.04
N GLY A 189 -18.40 3.21 9.87
CA GLY A 189 -18.00 1.87 9.52
C GLY A 189 -16.50 1.73 9.26
N GLY A 190 -16.07 0.49 9.02
CA GLY A 190 -14.70 0.17 8.65
C GLY A 190 -13.87 -0.48 9.76
N PRO A 191 -12.63 -0.83 9.45
CA PRO A 191 -11.72 -1.51 10.36
C PRO A 191 -11.40 -0.70 11.62
N ALA A 192 -11.22 -1.38 12.75
CA ALA A 192 -10.98 -0.73 14.04
C ALA A 192 -9.74 0.18 14.03
N LEU A 193 -8.65 -0.26 13.39
CA LEU A 193 -7.42 0.52 13.27
C LEU A 193 -7.68 1.87 12.55
N LEU A 194 -8.43 1.87 11.45
CA LEU A 194 -8.80 3.10 10.75
C LEU A 194 -9.71 3.98 11.59
N ARG A 195 -10.74 3.43 12.25
CA ARG A 195 -11.62 4.22 13.13
C ARG A 195 -10.88 4.93 14.26
N GLN A 196 -9.81 4.30 14.76
CA GLN A 196 -9.01 4.86 15.85
C GLN A 196 -8.05 5.94 15.37
N TYR A 197 -7.37 5.73 14.24
CA TYR A 197 -6.23 6.55 13.83
C TYR A 197 -6.47 7.42 12.59
N TYR A 198 -7.55 7.22 11.83
CA TYR A 198 -7.82 8.05 10.64
C TYR A 198 -7.99 9.54 10.95
N LYS A 199 -8.41 9.90 12.15
CA LYS A 199 -8.47 11.30 12.62
C LYS A 199 -7.11 12.02 12.57
N GLU A 200 -6.01 11.28 12.56
CA GLU A 200 -4.65 11.81 12.46
C GLU A 200 -4.22 12.09 11.02
N VAL A 201 -4.98 11.56 10.05
CA VAL A 201 -4.76 11.84 8.62
C VAL A 201 -5.30 13.24 8.32
N PRO A 202 -4.47 14.15 7.80
CA PRO A 202 -4.91 15.49 7.45
C PRO A 202 -5.99 15.46 6.36
N PHE A 203 -6.93 16.39 6.45
CA PHE A 203 -7.94 16.57 5.41
C PHE A 203 -7.29 16.84 4.04
N ALA A 204 -7.93 16.35 2.96
CA ALA A 204 -7.45 16.44 1.57
C ALA A 204 -6.08 15.78 1.33
N SER A 205 -5.75 14.73 2.07
CA SER A 205 -4.61 13.89 1.75
C SER A 205 -4.86 13.13 0.45
N LEU A 206 -3.86 13.17 -0.45
CA LEU A 206 -3.86 12.44 -1.72
C LEU A 206 -3.67 10.95 -1.52
N GLY A 207 -2.87 10.62 -0.54
CA GLY A 207 -2.60 9.28 -0.09
C GLY A 207 -2.29 9.28 1.40
N TRP A 208 -2.52 8.16 2.03
CA TRP A 208 -2.19 7.94 3.44
C TRP A 208 -1.96 6.46 3.72
N ALA A 209 -1.24 6.21 4.80
CA ALA A 209 -1.04 4.88 5.33
C ALA A 209 -1.22 4.90 6.85
N VAL A 210 -1.83 3.84 7.39
CA VAL A 210 -1.95 3.60 8.84
C VAL A 210 -1.56 2.16 9.10
N PHE A 211 -0.52 1.92 9.88
CA PHE A 211 -0.05 0.56 10.14
C PHE A 211 0.55 0.41 11.53
N LYS A 212 0.43 -0.80 12.07
CA LYS A 212 1.09 -1.21 13.30
C LYS A 212 2.50 -1.64 13.00
N VAL A 213 3.45 -1.11 13.74
CA VAL A 213 4.83 -1.58 13.73
C VAL A 213 5.05 -2.42 15.00
N GLN A 214 5.49 -3.64 14.81
CA GLN A 214 5.91 -4.53 15.90
C GLN A 214 7.38 -4.87 15.70
N PRO A 215 8.25 -4.62 16.67
CA PRO A 215 9.68 -4.91 16.56
C PRO A 215 9.93 -6.43 16.66
N SER A 216 9.57 -7.15 15.63
CA SER A 216 9.81 -8.59 15.53
C SER A 216 10.43 -8.91 14.18
N PRO A 217 11.63 -9.48 14.13
CA PRO A 217 12.27 -9.86 12.87
C PRO A 217 11.45 -10.83 12.02
N ALA A 218 10.51 -11.55 12.64
CA ALA A 218 9.65 -12.52 11.96
C ALA A 218 8.36 -11.89 11.39
N ALA A 219 7.94 -10.70 11.86
CA ALA A 219 6.67 -10.08 11.52
C ALA A 219 6.80 -8.89 10.54
N GLU A 220 8.01 -8.57 10.07
CA GLU A 220 8.25 -7.35 9.30
C GLU A 220 8.54 -7.60 7.83
N PRO A 221 7.59 -7.31 6.94
CA PRO A 221 7.87 -7.33 5.50
C PRO A 221 8.80 -6.18 5.03
N ILE A 222 9.03 -5.15 5.86
CA ILE A 222 9.71 -3.90 5.46
C ILE A 222 10.98 -3.59 6.29
N GLY A 223 11.35 -4.43 7.27
CA GLY A 223 12.61 -4.26 8.02
C GLY A 223 12.70 -3.00 8.91
N TRP A 224 11.58 -2.54 9.49
CA TRP A 224 11.53 -1.34 10.34
C TRP A 224 12.08 -1.55 11.76
N SER A 225 12.44 -2.79 12.13
CA SER A 225 12.92 -3.16 13.48
C SER A 225 14.15 -2.36 13.95
N PHE A 226 14.98 -1.90 13.01
CA PHE A 226 16.14 -1.08 13.36
C PHE A 226 15.74 0.32 13.89
N LEU A 227 14.58 0.85 13.49
CA LEU A 227 14.07 2.14 13.99
C LEU A 227 13.25 1.97 15.27
N PHE A 228 12.39 0.94 15.32
CA PHE A 228 11.43 0.75 16.39
C PHE A 228 11.89 -0.32 17.37
N SER A 229 12.15 0.05 18.63
CA SER A 229 12.44 -0.91 19.69
C SER A 229 11.21 -1.40 20.45
N LYS A 230 10.08 -0.74 20.27
CA LYS A 230 8.79 -1.03 20.90
C LYS A 230 7.64 -0.89 19.89
N PRO A 231 6.49 -1.52 20.14
CA PRO A 231 5.33 -1.38 19.27
C PRO A 231 4.89 0.08 19.12
N ALA A 232 4.56 0.47 17.89
CA ALA A 232 4.04 1.80 17.57
C ALA A 232 2.97 1.71 16.49
N THR A 233 2.15 2.76 16.36
CA THR A 233 1.27 2.92 15.21
C THR A 233 1.77 4.09 14.38
N VAL A 234 2.04 3.84 13.11
CA VAL A 234 2.50 4.87 12.18
C VAL A 234 1.32 5.34 11.33
N VAL A 235 1.16 6.66 11.24
CA VAL A 235 0.23 7.33 10.33
C VAL A 235 1.04 8.22 9.41
N ALA A 236 1.06 7.89 8.13
CA ALA A 236 1.73 8.67 7.09
C ALA A 236 0.69 9.30 6.16
N SER A 237 0.99 10.45 5.60
CA SER A 237 0.09 11.16 4.69
C SER A 237 0.85 12.02 3.70
N VAL A 238 0.26 12.18 2.52
CA VAL A 238 0.77 13.01 1.43
C VAL A 238 -0.32 14.00 1.03
N ARG A 239 0.01 15.29 0.96
CA ARG A 239 -0.87 16.38 0.50
C ARG A 239 -0.21 17.21 -0.57
N TYR A 240 -1.01 17.81 -1.43
CA TYR A 240 -0.53 18.79 -2.40
C TYR A 240 -1.11 20.17 -2.08
N LEU A 241 -0.20 21.12 -1.82
CA LEU A 241 -0.50 22.53 -1.54
C LEU A 241 0.44 23.43 -2.34
N GLY A 242 0.51 23.22 -3.67
CA GLY A 242 1.52 23.84 -4.52
C GLY A 242 2.86 23.08 -4.55
N ALA A 243 3.16 22.33 -3.49
CA ALA A 243 4.21 21.32 -3.40
C ALA A 243 3.66 20.07 -2.74
N VAL A 244 4.36 18.96 -2.86
CA VAL A 244 3.99 17.71 -2.17
C VAL A 244 4.52 17.73 -0.75
N HIS A 245 3.61 17.74 0.22
CA HIS A 245 3.94 17.70 1.65
C HIS A 245 3.71 16.29 2.19
N PHE A 246 4.77 15.71 2.72
CA PHE A 246 4.76 14.45 3.44
C PHE A 246 4.72 14.70 4.94
N LYS A 247 3.91 13.96 5.66
CA LYS A 247 3.89 13.91 7.12
C LYS A 247 3.75 12.47 7.59
N ALA A 248 4.63 12.01 8.45
CA ALA A 248 4.52 10.74 9.15
C ALA A 248 4.53 10.97 10.66
N GLN A 249 3.69 10.25 11.40
CA GLN A 249 3.61 10.30 12.85
C GLN A 249 3.69 8.88 13.39
N ALA A 250 4.69 8.59 14.20
CA ALA A 250 4.78 7.35 14.94
C ALA A 250 4.24 7.57 16.36
N ILE A 251 3.10 6.97 16.65
CA ILE A 251 2.42 7.07 17.95
C ILE A 251 2.93 5.94 18.83
N THR A 252 3.60 6.31 19.91
CA THR A 252 4.30 5.42 20.85
C THR A 252 3.54 5.32 22.18
N GLY A 253 4.04 4.46 23.08
CA GLY A 253 3.46 4.30 24.42
C GLY A 253 3.66 5.48 25.35
N GLY A 254 4.66 6.37 25.09
CA GLY A 254 4.95 7.53 25.94
C GLY A 254 5.89 8.53 25.30
N GLY A 255 6.10 9.68 25.97
CA GLY A 255 6.93 10.78 25.49
C GLY A 255 8.42 10.42 25.37
N ASP A 256 8.94 9.66 26.31
CA ASP A 256 10.34 9.21 26.29
C ASP A 256 10.63 8.30 25.08
N GLU A 257 9.68 7.43 24.75
CA GLU A 257 9.79 6.58 23.56
C GLU A 257 9.72 7.41 22.27
N ALA A 258 8.86 8.42 22.23
CA ALA A 258 8.75 9.34 21.10
C ALA A 258 10.06 10.13 20.91
N SER A 259 10.68 10.61 21.99
CA SER A 259 11.98 11.31 21.94
C SER A 259 13.09 10.39 21.45
N GLN A 260 13.23 9.20 22.01
CA GLN A 260 14.22 8.22 21.58
C GLN A 260 14.06 7.81 20.11
N LEU A 261 12.82 7.65 19.64
CA LEU A 261 12.53 7.36 18.24
C LEU A 261 12.90 8.53 17.35
N SER A 262 12.57 9.77 17.77
CA SER A 262 12.95 10.98 17.04
C SER A 262 14.45 11.13 16.89
N ASP A 263 15.21 10.86 17.96
CA ASP A 263 16.68 10.91 17.97
C ASP A 263 17.26 9.85 17.02
N ARG A 264 16.74 8.62 17.04
CA ARG A 264 17.20 7.56 16.12
C ARG A 264 16.96 7.90 14.67
N ILE A 265 15.74 8.39 14.34
CA ILE A 265 15.40 8.80 12.98
C ILE A 265 16.27 9.99 12.58
N GLY A 266 16.46 10.99 13.46
CA GLY A 266 17.34 12.13 13.21
C GLY A 266 18.79 11.73 12.92
N ASN A 267 19.36 10.83 13.72
CA ASN A 267 20.70 10.29 13.50
C ASN A 267 20.80 9.55 12.16
N PHE A 268 19.81 8.71 11.83
CA PHE A 268 19.76 8.01 10.54
C PHE A 268 19.72 8.98 9.37
N LEU A 269 18.85 10.01 9.42
CA LEU A 269 18.75 11.04 8.37
C LEU A 269 20.04 11.84 8.22
N ASN A 270 20.72 12.16 9.31
CA ASN A 270 22.02 12.87 9.29
C ASN A 270 23.11 12.01 8.63
N VAL A 271 23.18 10.73 8.94
CA VAL A 271 24.13 9.81 8.30
C VAL A 271 23.85 9.70 6.81
N PHE A 272 22.58 9.56 6.43
CA PHE A 272 22.18 9.42 5.02
C PHE A 272 22.48 10.69 4.22
N SER A 273 22.16 11.89 4.74
CA SER A 273 22.47 13.15 4.07
C SER A 273 23.97 13.40 3.94
N SER A 274 24.76 12.97 4.93
CA SER A 274 26.22 13.06 4.88
C SER A 274 26.83 12.13 3.82
N ALA A 275 26.29 10.91 3.69
CA ALA A 275 26.73 9.95 2.67
C ALA A 275 26.47 10.46 1.26
N GLU A 276 25.31 11.05 1.01
CA GLU A 276 24.95 11.61 -0.30
C GLU A 276 25.87 12.74 -0.72
N SER A 277 26.20 13.66 0.21
CA SER A 277 27.12 14.77 -0.07
C SER A 277 28.53 14.30 -0.45
N THR A 278 28.90 13.06 -0.09
CA THR A 278 30.22 12.49 -0.33
C THR A 278 30.30 11.71 -1.66
N VAL A 279 29.19 11.15 -2.13
CA VAL A 279 29.15 10.26 -3.31
C VAL A 279 28.78 11.00 -4.60
N SER A 280 28.07 12.13 -4.51
CA SER A 280 27.59 12.84 -5.70
C SER A 280 28.66 13.77 -6.27
N ALA A 281 29.38 13.33 -7.30
CA ALA A 281 30.16 14.21 -8.19
C ALA A 281 29.35 14.41 -9.50
N PRO A 282 29.02 15.64 -9.92
CA PRO A 282 29.64 16.96 -9.71
C PRO A 282 28.92 17.92 -8.75
N GLY A 283 28.26 17.43 -7.74
CA GLY A 283 27.53 18.19 -6.71
C GLY A 283 26.14 17.64 -6.45
N PRO A 284 25.57 17.83 -5.24
CA PRO A 284 24.26 17.32 -4.90
C PRO A 284 23.18 17.94 -5.80
N ASP A 285 22.26 17.09 -6.29
CA ASP A 285 21.07 17.54 -7.02
C ASP A 285 20.31 18.58 -6.17
N PRO A 286 20.01 19.78 -6.70
CA PRO A 286 19.36 20.84 -5.92
C PRO A 286 17.97 20.43 -5.40
N ASP A 287 17.24 19.57 -6.11
CA ASP A 287 15.94 19.06 -5.65
C ASP A 287 16.10 18.07 -4.49
N ILE A 288 17.10 17.21 -4.54
CA ILE A 288 17.43 16.27 -3.46
C ILE A 288 17.89 17.06 -2.23
N LYS A 289 18.77 18.05 -2.42
CA LYS A 289 19.20 18.92 -1.33
C LYS A 289 18.00 19.65 -0.70
N ALA A 290 17.10 20.24 -1.50
CA ALA A 290 15.90 20.92 -1.00
C ALA A 290 14.97 19.95 -0.23
N LEU A 291 14.86 18.67 -0.65
CA LEU A 291 14.13 17.66 0.11
C LEU A 291 14.77 17.45 1.48
N PHE A 292 16.09 17.21 1.55
CA PHE A 292 16.79 16.99 2.82
C PHE A 292 16.72 18.20 3.75
N ASP A 293 16.91 19.42 3.22
CA ASP A 293 16.78 20.66 3.99
C ASP A 293 15.36 20.86 4.56
N SER A 294 14.35 20.27 3.93
CA SER A 294 12.96 20.33 4.38
C SER A 294 12.59 19.26 5.42
N LEU A 295 13.42 18.20 5.55
CA LEU A 295 13.18 17.11 6.51
C LEU A 295 13.29 17.64 7.94
N LYS A 296 12.23 17.45 8.71
CA LYS A 296 12.19 17.81 10.14
C LYS A 296 11.60 16.66 10.92
N ILE A 297 12.31 16.22 11.95
CA ILE A 297 11.83 15.25 12.92
C ILE A 297 11.75 15.90 14.30
N GLN A 298 10.61 15.76 14.97
CA GLN A 298 10.40 16.37 16.28
C GLN A 298 9.53 15.45 17.15
N PRO A 299 9.83 15.32 18.45
CA PRO A 299 8.93 14.68 19.39
C PRO A 299 7.77 15.60 19.76
N GLU A 300 6.54 15.12 19.68
CA GLU A 300 5.32 15.81 20.09
C GLU A 300 4.52 14.96 21.06
N LYS A 301 4.59 15.21 22.36
CA LYS A 301 3.96 14.38 23.40
C LYS A 301 4.41 12.91 23.28
N ASN A 302 3.49 12.01 22.90
CA ASN A 302 3.76 10.59 22.68
C ASN A 302 3.95 10.24 21.19
N ARG A 303 4.44 11.17 20.37
CA ARG A 303 4.61 11.02 18.91
C ARG A 303 5.97 11.47 18.45
N ALA A 304 6.57 10.72 17.55
CA ALA A 304 7.66 11.20 16.72
C ALA A 304 7.06 11.66 15.38
N VAL A 305 7.22 12.95 15.05
CA VAL A 305 6.61 13.57 13.86
C VAL A 305 7.68 13.93 12.86
N LEU A 306 7.65 13.30 11.70
CA LEU A 306 8.49 13.58 10.54
C LEU A 306 7.69 14.37 9.52
N THR A 307 8.24 15.47 9.03
CA THR A 307 7.68 16.26 7.93
C THR A 307 8.71 16.48 6.86
N ALA A 308 8.27 16.52 5.60
CA ALA A 308 9.10 16.83 4.44
C ALA A 308 8.27 17.55 3.38
N THR A 309 8.96 18.36 2.55
CA THR A 309 8.38 18.95 1.34
C THR A 309 9.17 18.44 0.15
N VAL A 310 8.49 17.75 -0.75
CA VAL A 310 9.10 17.17 -1.95
C VAL A 310 8.99 18.19 -3.08
N PRO A 311 10.12 18.66 -3.63
CA PRO A 311 10.12 19.58 -4.77
C PRO A 311 9.46 18.94 -6.00
N PRO A 312 8.67 19.68 -6.80
CA PRO A 312 8.06 19.13 -8.02
C PRO A 312 9.09 18.60 -9.03
N GLY A 313 10.29 19.19 -9.06
CA GLY A 313 11.40 18.73 -9.90
C GLY A 313 11.83 17.30 -9.55
N LEU A 314 11.96 16.98 -8.28
CA LEU A 314 12.31 15.64 -7.82
C LEU A 314 11.25 14.61 -8.21
N ILE A 315 9.96 14.93 -8.07
CA ILE A 315 8.87 14.04 -8.48
C ILE A 315 8.98 13.67 -9.96
N ARG A 316 9.21 14.68 -10.83
CA ARG A 316 9.36 14.44 -12.27
C ARG A 316 10.59 13.58 -12.58
N LYS A 317 11.72 13.81 -11.90
CA LYS A 317 12.94 12.99 -12.08
C LYS A 317 12.70 11.56 -11.68
N VAL A 318 12.15 11.31 -10.49
CA VAL A 318 11.85 9.96 -10.00
C VAL A 318 10.91 9.22 -10.94
N LEU A 319 9.88 9.89 -11.46
CA LEU A 319 8.93 9.28 -12.40
C LEU A 319 9.55 9.04 -13.78
N ALA A 320 10.49 9.88 -14.21
CA ALA A 320 11.20 9.70 -15.48
C ALA A 320 12.29 8.60 -15.43
N GLU A 321 12.90 8.44 -14.25
CA GLU A 321 14.01 7.48 -14.03
C GLU A 321 13.54 6.15 -13.43
N ALA A 322 12.29 6.05 -12.98
CA ALA A 322 11.77 4.80 -12.41
C ALA A 322 11.89 3.68 -13.45
N PRO A 323 12.71 2.65 -13.21
CA PRO A 323 12.75 1.48 -14.08
C PRO A 323 11.45 0.71 -13.84
N LEU A 324 10.48 0.92 -14.71
CA LEU A 324 9.20 0.22 -14.69
C LEU A 324 9.32 -1.20 -15.28
N SER A 325 10.55 -1.63 -15.55
CA SER A 325 10.88 -3.00 -15.91
C SER A 325 11.41 -3.74 -14.69
N VAL A 326 10.53 -4.44 -13.98
CA VAL A 326 10.96 -5.62 -13.23
C VAL A 326 11.29 -6.68 -14.27
N THR A 327 12.50 -6.61 -14.82
CA THR A 327 13.02 -7.72 -15.62
C THR A 327 13.17 -8.87 -14.64
N PRO A 328 12.46 -9.99 -14.81
CA PRO A 328 12.76 -11.17 -14.01
C PRO A 328 14.21 -11.52 -14.32
N GLU A 329 15.02 -11.59 -13.28
CA GLU A 329 16.40 -12.05 -13.39
C GLU A 329 16.37 -13.38 -14.14
N THR A 330 16.80 -13.34 -15.39
CA THR A 330 16.84 -14.52 -16.25
C THR A 330 17.70 -15.54 -15.51
N ALA A 331 17.06 -16.61 -15.06
CA ALA A 331 17.74 -17.71 -14.39
C ALA A 331 18.99 -18.06 -15.25
N ALA A 332 20.14 -18.03 -14.60
CA ALA A 332 21.40 -18.35 -15.23
C ALA A 332 21.23 -19.64 -16.05
N PRO A 333 21.73 -19.69 -17.31
CA PRO A 333 21.56 -20.88 -18.13
C PRO A 333 22.10 -22.10 -17.38
N PRO A 334 21.43 -23.27 -17.48
CA PRO A 334 21.81 -24.45 -16.74
C PRO A 334 23.28 -24.78 -17.08
N VAL A 335 24.09 -24.84 -16.03
CA VAL A 335 25.50 -25.22 -16.16
C VAL A 335 25.51 -26.64 -16.73
N THR A 336 25.94 -26.77 -18.00
CA THR A 336 26.15 -28.06 -18.66
C THR A 336 27.19 -28.83 -17.84
N PRO A 337 26.90 -30.05 -17.38
CA PRO A 337 27.89 -30.81 -16.64
C PRO A 337 29.07 -31.14 -17.58
N VAL A 338 30.26 -30.68 -17.16
CA VAL A 338 31.52 -31.04 -17.84
C VAL A 338 31.67 -32.54 -17.75
N PRO A 339 31.85 -33.25 -18.86
CA PRO A 339 32.05 -34.70 -18.81
C PRO A 339 33.37 -35.02 -18.09
N SER A 340 33.27 -35.78 -17.01
CA SER A 340 34.40 -36.33 -16.28
C SER A 340 35.20 -37.24 -17.23
N GLN A 341 36.40 -36.83 -17.60
CA GLN A 341 37.36 -37.69 -18.28
C GLN A 341 37.85 -38.77 -17.30
N SER A 342 37.34 -39.96 -17.46
CA SER A 342 37.90 -41.17 -16.86
C SER A 342 39.18 -41.53 -17.61
N GLY A 343 40.31 -41.04 -17.13
CA GLY A 343 41.63 -41.46 -17.57
C GLY A 343 42.05 -42.70 -16.80
N GLY A 344 41.86 -43.86 -17.42
CA GLY A 344 42.43 -45.09 -16.88
C GLY A 344 43.95 -45.09 -17.05
N LYS A 345 44.66 -45.54 -16.01
CA LYS A 345 45.93 -46.25 -16.17
C LYS A 345 46.04 -47.33 -15.08
N ALA A 346 45.95 -48.54 -15.57
CA ALA A 346 46.38 -49.70 -14.85
C ALA A 346 47.92 -49.64 -14.69
N ASP A 347 48.43 -49.87 -13.50
CA ASP A 347 49.75 -50.46 -13.42
C ASP A 347 49.76 -51.54 -12.34
N LYS A 348 50.21 -52.70 -12.78
CA LYS A 348 50.50 -53.89 -12.02
C LYS A 348 51.82 -53.67 -11.27
N ASN A 349 51.89 -53.93 -10.01
CA ASN A 349 53.07 -54.66 -9.58
C ASN A 349 52.87 -55.50 -8.31
N LYS A 350 53.32 -56.74 -8.47
CA LYS A 350 53.45 -57.87 -7.52
C LYS A 350 54.49 -57.55 -6.43
N LYS A 351 54.25 -58.02 -5.25
CA LYS A 351 55.09 -59.00 -4.47
C LYS A 351 54.85 -58.80 -2.98
N LYS A 352 54.38 -59.89 -2.38
CA LYS A 352 55.13 -60.88 -1.59
C LYS A 352 55.54 -60.35 -0.19
N THR A 353 55.03 -60.95 0.80
CA THR A 353 55.64 -61.85 1.78
C THR A 353 55.42 -61.47 3.24
N GLN A 354 54.81 -62.41 3.96
CA GLN A 354 55.18 -62.96 5.29
C GLN A 354 55.29 -61.95 6.46
N ASN A 355 54.59 -62.07 7.48
CA ASN A 355 54.46 -63.04 8.57
C ASN A 355 53.14 -62.80 9.31
#